data_11d922d9761145fe718f0783bb02af32
#
_entry.id   11d922d9761145fe718f0783bb02af32
#
_cell.length_a   1.000
_cell.length_b   1.000
_cell.length_c   1.000
_cell.angle_alpha   90.00
_cell.angle_beta   90.00
_cell.angle_gamma   90.00
#
_symmetry.space_group_name_H-M   'P 1'
#
loop_
_entity.id
_entity.type
_entity.pdbx_description
1 polymer ?
#
loop_
_entity_poly.entity_id
_entity_poly.type
_entity_poly.pdbx_seq_one_letter_code
_entity_poly.pdbx_strand_id
1 'polypeptide(L)'
;MPYNRTFSLVLIKPSHYDDDGYVIQWFRSAIPSNSLACLYGLALECRDRNVLGDDVRIDIHAFDETNTVIRTKKVIDLVNRGDDGMVMLVGVQSNQFPRALDLARALRAKGVKVA
;
A
#
# COMPACT_ATOMS: atom_id res chain seq x y z
N MET A 1 1.99 -13.72 23.33
CA MET A 1 2.76 -12.55 23.84
C MET A 1 2.12 -11.29 23.34
N PRO A 2 1.79 -10.36 24.23
CA PRO A 2 1.31 -9.07 23.76
C PRO A 2 2.43 -8.33 23.05
N TYR A 3 2.08 -7.72 21.91
CA TYR A 3 3.00 -6.87 21.17
C TYR A 3 3.03 -5.48 21.81
N ASN A 4 4.21 -4.92 22.01
CA ASN A 4 4.38 -3.58 22.55
C ASN A 4 4.22 -2.49 21.50
N ARG A 5 4.47 -2.83 20.23
CA ARG A 5 4.43 -1.87 19.12
C ARG A 5 3.80 -2.53 17.91
N THR A 6 3.18 -1.69 17.10
CA THR A 6 2.57 -2.11 15.83
C THR A 6 3.19 -1.32 14.68
N PHE A 7 3.62 -2.03 13.65
CA PHE A 7 4.05 -1.45 12.39
C PHE A 7 2.97 -1.71 11.34
N SER A 8 2.41 -0.66 10.77
CA SER A 8 1.38 -0.76 9.73
C SER A 8 1.99 -0.64 8.36
N LEU A 9 1.87 -1.69 7.55
CA LEU A 9 2.34 -1.72 6.18
C LEU A 9 1.16 -1.73 5.22
N VAL A 10 1.10 -0.73 4.36
CA VAL A 10 0.07 -0.64 3.33
C VAL A 10 0.73 -0.77 1.96
N LEU A 11 0.30 -1.78 1.21
CA LEU A 11 0.77 -2.03 -0.15
C LEU A 11 -0.30 -1.54 -1.13
N ILE A 12 0.07 -0.67 -2.04
CA ILE A 12 -0.85 -0.15 -3.06
C ILE A 12 -0.26 -0.40 -4.44
N LYS A 13 -1.02 -1.09 -5.28
CA LYS A 13 -0.74 -1.19 -6.71
C LYS A 13 -1.49 -0.05 -7.39
N PRO A 14 -0.81 1.04 -7.82
CA PRO A 14 -1.52 2.16 -8.43
C PRO A 14 -2.08 1.79 -9.79
N SER A 15 -3.17 2.44 -10.16
CA SER A 15 -3.69 2.43 -11.51
C SER A 15 -2.98 3.50 -12.34
N HIS A 16 -3.59 3.93 -13.41
CA HIS A 16 -3.10 5.02 -14.26
C HIS A 16 -4.28 5.90 -14.67
N TYR A 17 -3.95 7.07 -15.19
CA TYR A 17 -4.96 8.00 -15.66
C TYR A 17 -5.36 7.68 -17.10
N ASP A 18 -6.65 7.90 -17.42
CA ASP A 18 -7.13 7.89 -18.79
C ASP A 18 -6.78 9.22 -19.50
N ASP A 19 -7.18 9.35 -20.76
CA ASP A 19 -6.86 10.54 -21.57
C ASP A 19 -7.53 11.82 -21.01
N ASP A 20 -8.58 11.68 -20.23
CA ASP A 20 -9.29 12.79 -19.59
C ASP A 20 -8.80 13.09 -18.18
N GLY A 21 -7.82 12.36 -17.68
CA GLY A 21 -7.21 12.57 -16.36
C GLY A 21 -7.92 11.85 -15.20
N TYR A 22 -8.83 10.94 -15.49
CA TYR A 22 -9.48 10.13 -14.47
C TYR A 22 -8.72 8.83 -14.23
N VAL A 23 -8.71 8.39 -12.97
CA VAL A 23 -8.11 7.11 -12.59
C VAL A 23 -8.92 5.97 -13.19
N ILE A 24 -8.26 5.09 -13.93
CA ILE A 24 -8.92 3.92 -14.53
C ILE A 24 -9.19 2.89 -13.45
N GLN A 25 -10.45 2.46 -13.37
CA GLN A 25 -10.89 1.43 -12.46
C GLN A 25 -11.77 0.41 -13.18
N TRP A 26 -11.52 -0.85 -12.90
CA TRP A 26 -12.27 -1.97 -13.45
C TRP A 26 -12.93 -2.71 -12.30
N PHE A 27 -14.26 -2.73 -12.25
CA PHE A 27 -14.99 -3.42 -11.19
C PHE A 27 -14.74 -4.92 -11.17
N ARG A 28 -14.31 -5.47 -12.31
CA ARG A 28 -13.95 -6.87 -12.43
C ARG A 28 -12.62 -6.95 -13.17
N SER A 29 -11.55 -7.03 -12.42
CA SER A 29 -10.25 -7.35 -12.99
C SER A 29 -10.16 -8.87 -13.09
N ALA A 30 -10.03 -9.39 -14.31
CA ALA A 30 -9.84 -10.81 -14.53
C ALA A 30 -8.41 -11.24 -14.22
N ILE A 31 -7.47 -10.30 -14.16
CA ILE A 31 -6.05 -10.59 -13.96
C ILE A 31 -5.58 -9.91 -12.69
N PRO A 32 -5.32 -10.68 -11.61
CA PRO A 32 -4.75 -10.10 -10.39
C PRO A 32 -3.33 -9.60 -10.64
N SER A 33 -2.93 -8.57 -9.90
CA SER A 33 -1.57 -8.06 -9.96
C SER A 33 -0.60 -9.08 -9.35
N ASN A 34 0.30 -9.61 -10.17
CA ASN A 34 1.34 -10.54 -9.69
C ASN A 34 2.32 -9.83 -8.75
N SER A 35 2.69 -8.59 -9.05
CA SER A 35 3.59 -7.80 -8.21
C SER A 35 3.02 -7.60 -6.82
N LEU A 36 1.74 -7.24 -6.74
CA LEU A 36 1.07 -7.05 -5.45
C LEU A 36 0.98 -8.36 -4.68
N ALA A 37 0.60 -9.46 -5.36
CA ALA A 37 0.50 -10.76 -4.72
C ALA A 37 1.85 -11.26 -4.19
N CYS A 38 2.92 -11.10 -4.96
CA CYS A 38 4.27 -11.51 -4.54
C CYS A 38 4.74 -10.70 -3.34
N LEU A 39 4.58 -9.39 -3.36
CA LEU A 39 5.01 -8.53 -2.26
C LEU A 39 4.14 -8.74 -1.01
N TYR A 40 2.85 -8.98 -1.19
CA TYR A 40 1.98 -9.34 -0.08
C TYR A 40 2.43 -10.64 0.59
N GLY A 41 2.76 -11.65 -0.21
CA GLY A 41 3.29 -12.93 0.30
C GLY A 41 4.61 -12.75 1.06
N LEU A 42 5.52 -11.93 0.53
CA LEU A 42 6.78 -11.62 1.22
C LEU A 42 6.55 -10.86 2.53
N ALA A 43 5.60 -9.94 2.54
CA ALA A 43 5.25 -9.20 3.74
C ALA A 43 4.65 -10.12 4.82
N LEU A 44 3.80 -11.08 4.42
CA LEU A 44 3.28 -12.08 5.35
C LEU A 44 4.40 -12.94 5.95
N GLU A 45 5.38 -13.32 5.14
CA GLU A 45 6.54 -14.06 5.62
C GLU A 45 7.36 -13.23 6.62
N CYS A 46 7.58 -11.97 6.33
CA CYS A 46 8.25 -11.06 7.27
C CYS A 46 7.51 -10.96 8.59
N ARG A 47 6.18 -10.90 8.55
CA ARG A 47 5.34 -10.90 9.75
C ARG A 47 5.52 -12.19 10.54
N ASP A 48 5.45 -13.33 9.88
CA ASP A 48 5.52 -14.64 10.53
C ASP A 48 6.90 -14.91 11.11
N ARG A 49 7.95 -14.31 10.52
CA ARG A 49 9.34 -14.43 10.99
C ARG A 49 9.73 -13.36 12.00
N ASN A 50 8.84 -12.46 12.36
CA ASN A 50 9.10 -11.37 13.31
C ASN A 50 10.36 -10.56 12.99
N VAL A 51 10.51 -10.18 11.71
CA VAL A 51 11.74 -9.52 11.23
C VAL A 51 12.01 -8.17 11.90
N LEU A 52 10.98 -7.53 12.47
CA LEU A 52 11.12 -6.26 13.21
C LEU A 52 11.29 -6.46 14.72
N GLY A 53 11.33 -7.72 15.17
CA GLY A 53 11.44 -8.06 16.58
C GLY A 53 10.18 -8.76 17.08
N ASP A 54 10.35 -9.55 18.15
CA ASP A 54 9.24 -10.38 18.68
C ASP A 54 8.14 -9.55 19.35
N ASP A 55 8.44 -8.30 19.72
CA ASP A 55 7.49 -7.39 20.35
C ASP A 55 6.80 -6.45 19.34
N VAL A 56 7.11 -6.56 18.06
CA VAL A 56 6.53 -5.72 17.00
C VAL A 56 5.54 -6.54 16.18
N ARG A 57 4.28 -6.13 16.23
CA ARG A 57 3.23 -6.66 15.36
C ARG A 57 3.28 -5.96 14.01
N ILE A 58 3.24 -6.72 12.94
CA ILE A 58 3.17 -6.17 11.58
C ILE A 58 1.75 -6.36 11.07
N ASP A 59 1.02 -5.25 10.87
CA ASP A 59 -0.29 -5.25 10.23
C ASP A 59 -0.12 -4.92 8.75
N ILE A 60 -0.68 -5.76 7.88
CA ILE A 60 -0.49 -5.67 6.44
C ILE A 60 -1.84 -5.46 5.76
N HIS A 61 -1.90 -4.44 4.93
CA HIS A 61 -3.06 -4.13 4.09
C HIS A 61 -2.60 -4.00 2.65
N ALA A 62 -3.35 -4.60 1.73
CA ALA A 62 -3.01 -4.58 0.30
C ALA A 62 -4.22 -4.11 -0.51
N PHE A 63 -3.99 -3.17 -1.41
CA PHE A 63 -5.02 -2.60 -2.27
C PHE A 63 -4.54 -2.55 -3.71
N ASP A 64 -5.40 -2.99 -4.63
CA ASP A 64 -5.21 -2.81 -6.06
C ASP A 64 -6.15 -1.70 -6.53
N GLU A 65 -5.59 -0.58 -6.94
CA GLU A 65 -6.39 0.59 -7.34
C GLU A 65 -7.20 0.33 -8.61
N THR A 66 -6.85 -0.67 -9.40
CA THR A 66 -7.63 -0.99 -10.59
C THR A 66 -9.02 -1.52 -10.25
N ASN A 67 -9.22 -2.06 -9.06
CA ASN A 67 -10.52 -2.58 -8.62
C ASN A 67 -11.03 -1.98 -7.31
N THR A 68 -10.25 -1.13 -6.67
CA THR A 68 -10.60 -0.53 -5.38
C THR A 68 -10.29 0.96 -5.40
N VAL A 69 -11.23 1.78 -5.00
CA VAL A 69 -10.98 3.23 -4.87
C VAL A 69 -10.03 3.48 -3.70
N ILE A 70 -8.90 4.13 -3.99
CA ILE A 70 -7.92 4.50 -2.96
C ILE A 70 -8.26 5.89 -2.43
N ARG A 71 -8.63 5.94 -1.17
CA ARG A 71 -8.87 7.19 -0.45
C ARG A 71 -7.68 7.45 0.45
N THR A 72 -6.92 8.49 0.15
CA THR A 72 -5.69 8.80 0.89
C THR A 72 -5.93 8.97 2.37
N LYS A 73 -7.06 9.56 2.77
CA LYS A 73 -7.41 9.70 4.18
C LYS A 73 -7.49 8.36 4.89
N LYS A 74 -8.13 7.36 4.26
CA LYS A 74 -8.23 6.02 4.84
C LYS A 74 -6.88 5.34 4.95
N VAL A 75 -6.02 5.53 3.94
CA VAL A 75 -4.65 4.98 3.97
C VAL A 75 -3.86 5.61 5.11
N ILE A 76 -3.95 6.91 5.27
CA ILE A 76 -3.30 7.63 6.37
C ILE A 76 -3.80 7.11 7.72
N ASP A 77 -5.10 6.92 7.87
CA ASP A 77 -5.68 6.39 9.10
C ASP A 77 -5.18 4.97 9.41
N LEU A 78 -5.04 4.12 8.38
CA LEU A 78 -4.49 2.77 8.54
C LEU A 78 -3.04 2.81 9.02
N VAL A 79 -2.22 3.67 8.43
CA VAL A 79 -0.82 3.82 8.85
C VAL A 79 -0.74 4.35 10.28
N ASN A 80 -1.59 5.31 10.62
CA ASN A 80 -1.59 5.96 11.93
C ASN A 80 -2.15 5.07 13.05
N ARG A 81 -2.77 3.95 12.73
CA ARG A 81 -3.17 2.95 13.74
C ARG A 81 -1.97 2.27 14.37
N GLY A 82 -0.85 2.20 13.66
CA GLY A 82 0.39 1.67 14.18
C GLY A 82 1.23 2.75 14.86
N ASP A 83 2.20 2.31 15.64
CA ASP A 83 3.20 3.19 16.24
C ASP A 83 4.15 3.71 15.17
N ASP A 84 4.35 2.93 14.13
CA ASP A 84 5.11 3.29 12.92
C ASP A 84 4.45 2.61 11.73
N GLY A 85 4.84 3.01 10.54
CA GLY A 85 4.30 2.41 9.34
C GLY A 85 4.84 3.04 8.08
N MET A 86 4.44 2.44 6.95
CA MET A 86 4.80 2.98 5.64
C MET A 86 3.81 2.50 4.59
N VAL A 87 3.78 3.22 3.48
CA VAL A 87 3.07 2.82 2.27
C VAL A 87 4.10 2.44 1.21
N MET A 88 3.91 1.28 0.60
CA MET A 88 4.70 0.86 -0.56
C MET A 88 3.84 0.91 -1.82
N LEU A 89 4.30 1.64 -2.82
CA LEU A 89 3.67 1.69 -4.13
C LEU A 89 4.33 0.62 -4.99
N VAL A 90 3.58 -0.44 -5.30
CA VAL A 90 4.13 -1.66 -5.88
C VAL A 90 3.77 -1.81 -7.35
N GLY A 91 4.66 -2.41 -8.13
CA GLY A 91 4.42 -2.72 -9.53
C GLY A 91 4.23 -1.49 -10.40
N VAL A 92 4.88 -0.39 -10.09
CA VAL A 92 4.73 0.87 -10.83
C VAL A 92 5.50 0.81 -12.14
N GLN A 93 4.77 0.89 -13.25
CA GLN A 93 5.35 1.02 -14.59
C GLN A 93 5.25 2.46 -15.07
N SER A 94 5.81 2.76 -16.23
CA SER A 94 5.88 4.15 -16.72
C SER A 94 4.51 4.82 -16.89
N ASN A 95 3.47 4.08 -17.29
CA ASN A 95 2.12 4.63 -17.42
C ASN A 95 1.44 4.86 -16.06
N GLN A 96 1.92 4.22 -15.00
CA GLN A 96 1.39 4.35 -13.65
C GLN A 96 2.15 5.37 -12.81
N PHE A 97 3.30 5.79 -13.28
CA PHE A 97 4.19 6.69 -12.53
C PHE A 97 3.53 8.02 -12.15
N PRO A 98 2.78 8.71 -13.04
CA PRO A 98 2.10 9.94 -12.65
C PRO A 98 1.10 9.74 -11.50
N ARG A 99 0.33 8.64 -11.52
CA ARG A 99 -0.60 8.33 -10.45
C ARG A 99 0.14 8.00 -9.15
N ALA A 100 1.22 7.23 -9.24
CA ALA A 100 2.05 6.92 -8.09
C ALA A 100 2.62 8.18 -7.43
N LEU A 101 3.09 9.13 -8.24
CA LEU A 101 3.57 10.43 -7.73
C LEU A 101 2.48 11.20 -6.99
N ASP A 102 1.27 11.24 -7.54
CA ASP A 102 0.16 11.96 -6.91
C ASP A 102 -0.21 11.33 -5.57
N LEU A 103 -0.27 10.00 -5.50
CA LEU A 103 -0.49 9.29 -4.25
C LEU A 103 0.64 9.56 -3.25
N ALA A 104 1.89 9.49 -3.70
CA ALA A 104 3.04 9.74 -2.84
C ALA A 104 3.04 11.16 -2.28
N ARG A 105 2.73 12.15 -3.10
CA ARG A 105 2.66 13.54 -2.65
C ARG A 105 1.60 13.75 -1.58
N ALA A 106 0.41 13.20 -1.81
CA ALA A 106 -0.70 13.32 -0.86
C ALA A 106 -0.37 12.66 0.48
N LEU A 107 0.26 11.49 0.46
CA LEU A 107 0.63 10.75 1.66
C LEU A 107 1.79 11.43 2.39
N ARG A 108 2.83 11.83 1.68
CA ARG A 108 4.00 12.49 2.28
C ARG A 108 3.64 13.85 2.88
N ALA A 109 2.68 14.57 2.30
CA ALA A 109 2.19 15.82 2.86
C ALA A 109 1.62 15.66 4.27
N LYS A 110 1.20 14.45 4.63
CA LYS A 110 0.69 14.10 5.97
C LYS A 110 1.71 13.33 6.80
N GLY A 111 2.97 13.33 6.40
CA GLY A 111 4.05 12.72 7.16
C GLY A 111 4.16 11.21 7.01
N VAL A 112 3.46 10.61 6.07
CA VAL A 112 3.54 9.15 5.83
C VAL A 112 4.81 8.83 5.04
N LYS A 113 5.52 7.79 5.46
CA LYS A 113 6.67 7.27 4.73
C LYS A 113 6.18 6.50 3.52
N VAL A 114 6.78 6.77 2.36
CA VAL A 114 6.41 6.14 1.08
C VAL A 114 7.64 5.55 0.42
N ALA A 115 7.50 4.32 -0.05
CA ALA A 115 8.53 3.63 -0.80
C ALA A 115 8.02 3.20 -2.19
#